data_ea33aa2de8dab361007828df54a4c4c8
#
_entry.id   ea33aa2de8dab361007828df54a4c4c8
#
_cell.length_a   1.000
_cell.length_b   1.000
_cell.length_c   1.000
_cell.angle_alpha   90.00
_cell.angle_beta   90.00
_cell.angle_gamma   90.00
#
_symmetry.space_group_name_H-M   'P 1'
#
loop_
_entity.id
_entity.type
_entity.pdbx_description
1 polymer ?
#
loop_
_entity_poly.entity_id
_entity_poly.type
_entity_poly.pdbx_seq_one_letter_code
_entity_poly.pdbx_strand_id
1 'polypeptide(L)'
;MLQQDSSVCLFWHGTHRSAQTIFRSETEVNSPIRSADEYIASLRGRKLRVFLFGELVDEPVDHPLIRPSINAVAETYALALRNPELGTAVSPYTGERINRFLHVAGSAQDLVLQNKMQRRLGQLTGTCFQRCVGMDAINALHSVTFDIDAAHGTGYHRRFIDFVTQMQRAGFVIGGAMTDAKGDRSKAPHEQADPDVFVHVSRRTDEGVYIRGAKAHQTGCINSH
;
A
#
# COMPACT_ATOMS: atom_id res chain seq x y z
N MET A 1 -17.45 1.72 25.34
CA MET A 1 -16.45 2.78 25.38
C MET A 1 -15.09 2.11 25.31
N LEU A 2 -14.62 1.78 24.13
CA LEU A 2 -13.35 1.08 23.91
C LEU A 2 -12.44 2.02 23.13
N GLN A 3 -11.47 2.51 23.81
CA GLN A 3 -10.40 3.35 23.28
C GLN A 3 -9.51 2.47 22.39
N GLN A 4 -9.57 2.68 21.08
CA GLN A 4 -8.73 1.98 20.10
C GLN A 4 -7.52 2.86 19.78
N ASP A 5 -6.37 2.52 20.36
CA ASP A 5 -5.08 3.02 19.89
C ASP A 5 -4.63 2.21 18.65
N SER A 6 -5.11 2.65 17.50
CA SER A 6 -4.60 2.19 16.19
C SER A 6 -3.87 3.37 15.54
N SER A 7 -2.68 3.69 16.04
CA SER A 7 -1.85 4.76 15.46
C SER A 7 -0.95 4.17 14.38
N VAL A 8 -1.22 4.52 13.12
CA VAL A 8 -0.26 4.32 12.02
C VAL A 8 0.69 5.53 12.05
N CYS A 9 1.97 5.28 12.28
CA CYS A 9 2.98 6.33 12.28
C CYS A 9 3.64 6.43 10.91
N LEU A 10 3.43 7.57 10.22
CA LEU A 10 4.18 7.94 9.04
C LEU A 10 5.25 8.95 9.45
N PHE A 11 6.52 8.57 9.38
CA PHE A 11 7.64 9.44 9.74
C PHE A 11 7.98 10.40 8.60
N TRP A 12 8.07 11.69 8.92
CA TRP A 12 8.54 12.73 8.03
C TRP A 12 9.66 13.53 8.69
N HIS A 13 10.85 13.55 8.07
CA HIS A 13 11.95 14.41 8.51
C HIS A 13 12.07 15.64 7.60
N GLY A 14 11.93 16.80 8.19
CA GLY A 14 12.26 18.08 7.56
C GLY A 14 13.41 18.73 8.28
N THR A 15 14.59 18.67 7.73
CA THR A 15 15.65 19.69 7.66
C THR A 15 16.91 19.09 6.99
N HIS A 16 17.62 19.91 6.25
CA HIS A 16 18.83 19.67 5.47
C HIS A 16 19.89 18.72 6.11
N ARG A 17 19.69 17.41 6.00
CA ARG A 17 20.74 16.36 6.02
C ARG A 17 20.05 15.06 5.65
N SER A 18 20.65 14.30 4.71
CA SER A 18 20.21 13.01 4.18
C SER A 18 19.05 12.33 4.95
N ALA A 19 17.82 12.62 4.54
CA ALA A 19 16.64 12.05 5.17
C ALA A 19 16.54 10.57 4.78
N GLN A 20 16.95 9.69 5.66
CA GLN A 20 16.51 8.30 5.62
C GLN A 20 15.06 8.27 6.08
N THR A 21 14.13 8.03 5.15
CA THR A 21 12.74 7.73 5.49
C THR A 21 12.74 6.36 6.17
N ILE A 22 12.70 6.37 7.51
CA ILE A 22 12.62 5.13 8.28
C ILE A 22 11.14 4.74 8.32
N PHE A 23 10.72 3.87 7.40
CA PHE A 23 9.54 3.04 7.63
C PHE A 23 9.91 2.02 8.71
N ARG A 24 9.61 2.30 9.96
CA ARG A 24 9.51 1.26 10.97
C ARG A 24 8.15 0.57 10.82
N SER A 25 8.00 -0.28 9.80
CA SER A 25 7.16 -1.45 9.99
C SER A 25 7.97 -2.38 10.88
N GLU A 26 7.42 -2.81 12.00
CA GLU A 26 8.05 -3.81 12.89
C GLU A 26 8.16 -5.20 12.24
N THR A 27 7.86 -5.33 10.97
CA THR A 27 8.16 -6.48 10.14
C THR A 27 9.50 -6.24 9.46
N GLU A 28 10.60 -6.62 10.11
CA GLU A 28 11.85 -6.91 9.41
C GLU A 28 11.58 -8.06 8.45
N VAL A 29 11.20 -7.71 7.21
CA VAL A 29 11.24 -8.68 6.12
C VAL A 29 12.71 -8.84 5.77
N ASN A 30 13.34 -9.85 6.38
CA ASN A 30 14.76 -10.17 6.20
C ASN A 30 15.12 -10.57 4.77
N SER A 31 14.13 -10.74 3.88
CA SER A 31 14.32 -11.11 2.48
C SER A 31 13.22 -10.52 1.59
N PRO A 32 13.54 -10.11 0.35
CA PRO A 32 12.53 -9.62 -0.60
C PRO A 32 11.46 -10.67 -0.89
N ILE A 33 10.19 -10.25 -0.92
CA ILE A 33 9.06 -11.12 -1.28
C ILE A 33 9.08 -11.34 -2.80
N ARG A 34 9.30 -12.59 -3.23
CA ARG A 34 9.40 -12.99 -4.63
C ARG A 34 8.37 -14.04 -5.04
N SER A 35 7.85 -14.82 -4.08
CA SER A 35 6.91 -15.91 -4.31
C SER A 35 5.59 -15.75 -3.58
N ALA A 36 4.60 -16.56 -3.96
CA ALA A 36 3.30 -16.61 -3.30
C ALA A 36 3.44 -17.04 -1.83
N ASP A 37 4.29 -18.03 -1.54
CA ASP A 37 4.48 -18.54 -0.18
C ASP A 37 5.18 -17.53 0.72
N GLU A 38 6.21 -16.84 0.21
CA GLU A 38 6.87 -15.74 0.94
C GLU A 38 5.90 -14.60 1.23
N TYR A 39 5.02 -14.25 0.27
CA TYR A 39 3.98 -13.24 0.51
C TYR A 39 3.01 -13.69 1.61
N ILE A 40 2.49 -14.91 1.56
CA ILE A 40 1.58 -15.42 2.60
C ILE A 40 2.28 -15.45 3.96
N ALA A 41 3.54 -15.89 4.00
CA ALA A 41 4.33 -15.91 5.23
C ALA A 41 4.55 -14.51 5.80
N SER A 42 4.78 -13.51 4.97
CA SER A 42 5.02 -12.12 5.39
C SER A 42 3.80 -11.44 6.05
N LEU A 43 2.60 -11.98 5.84
CA LEU A 43 1.38 -11.46 6.46
C LEU A 43 1.15 -12.01 7.88
N ARG A 44 1.88 -13.06 8.29
CA ARG A 44 1.67 -13.70 9.59
C ARG A 44 2.28 -12.90 10.74
N GLY A 45 1.69 -13.05 11.92
CA GLY A 45 2.21 -12.47 13.15
C GLY A 45 2.19 -10.93 13.19
N ARG A 46 1.48 -10.28 12.28
CA ARG A 46 1.34 -8.83 12.25
C ARG A 46 0.46 -8.36 13.41
N LYS A 47 0.81 -7.25 14.04
CA LYS A 47 0.05 -6.64 15.14
C LYS A 47 -1.23 -5.96 14.63
N LEU A 48 -2.10 -6.72 13.97
CA LEU A 48 -3.40 -6.25 13.48
C LEU A 48 -4.52 -6.79 14.38
N ARG A 49 -5.53 -5.95 14.61
CA ARG A 49 -6.78 -6.38 15.23
C ARG A 49 -7.84 -6.48 14.15
N VAL A 50 -8.16 -7.69 13.75
CA VAL A 50 -9.17 -7.98 12.73
C VAL A 50 -10.41 -8.53 13.40
N PHE A 51 -11.55 -7.85 13.18
CA PHE A 51 -12.85 -8.33 13.67
C PHE A 51 -13.69 -8.80 12.48
N LEU A 52 -14.29 -9.97 12.60
CA LEU A 52 -15.20 -10.53 11.62
C LEU A 52 -16.46 -11.00 12.33
N PHE A 53 -17.62 -10.49 11.92
CA PHE A 53 -18.92 -10.76 12.56
C PHE A 53 -18.95 -10.47 14.07
N GLY A 54 -18.17 -9.50 14.53
CA GLY A 54 -18.08 -9.10 15.94
C GLY A 54 -17.03 -9.87 16.75
N GLU A 55 -16.40 -10.90 16.19
CA GLU A 55 -15.39 -11.70 16.84
C GLU A 55 -13.97 -11.30 16.40
N LEU A 56 -13.02 -11.32 17.34
CA LEU A 56 -11.62 -11.08 17.05
C LEU A 56 -11.03 -12.32 16.36
N VAL A 57 -10.37 -12.09 15.23
CA VAL A 57 -9.66 -13.14 14.47
C VAL A 57 -8.20 -13.17 14.91
N ASP A 58 -7.74 -14.27 15.47
CA ASP A 58 -6.37 -14.42 15.99
C ASP A 58 -5.32 -14.40 14.87
N GLU A 59 -5.52 -15.24 13.83
CA GLU A 59 -4.61 -15.28 12.66
C GLU A 59 -5.43 -15.16 11.35
N PRO A 60 -5.51 -13.94 10.80
CA PRO A 60 -6.29 -13.69 9.59
C PRO A 60 -5.85 -14.50 8.38
N VAL A 61 -4.57 -14.85 8.29
CA VAL A 61 -4.01 -15.60 7.16
C VAL A 61 -4.62 -17.00 7.03
N ASP A 62 -4.98 -17.63 8.14
CA ASP A 62 -5.55 -18.98 8.14
C ASP A 62 -7.08 -19.02 8.23
N HIS A 63 -7.71 -17.85 8.41
CA HIS A 63 -9.15 -17.78 8.53
C HIS A 63 -9.85 -18.12 7.20
N PRO A 64 -10.80 -19.08 7.17
CA PRO A 64 -11.36 -19.64 5.93
C PRO A 64 -12.08 -18.60 5.04
N LEU A 65 -12.67 -17.55 5.62
CA LEU A 65 -13.32 -16.48 4.87
C LEU A 65 -12.35 -15.39 4.38
N ILE A 66 -11.18 -15.28 4.98
CA ILE A 66 -10.15 -14.29 4.62
C ILE A 66 -9.15 -14.88 3.62
N ARG A 67 -8.77 -16.12 3.82
CA ARG A 67 -7.75 -16.81 3.01
C ARG A 67 -7.96 -16.71 1.50
N PRO A 68 -9.17 -16.83 0.94
CA PRO A 68 -9.39 -16.70 -0.51
C PRO A 68 -8.90 -15.35 -1.07
N SER A 69 -9.08 -14.25 -0.33
CA SER A 69 -8.62 -12.93 -0.75
C SER A 69 -7.08 -12.83 -0.74
N ILE A 70 -6.43 -13.45 0.25
CA ILE A 70 -4.97 -13.55 0.32
C ILE A 70 -4.42 -14.37 -0.84
N ASN A 71 -5.06 -15.50 -1.18
CA ASN A 71 -4.66 -16.33 -2.31
C ASN A 71 -4.74 -15.58 -3.65
N ALA A 72 -5.74 -14.71 -3.83
CA ALA A 72 -5.85 -13.88 -5.02
C ALA A 72 -4.67 -12.89 -5.16
N VAL A 73 -4.19 -12.32 -4.06
CA VAL A 73 -2.98 -11.49 -4.06
C VAL A 73 -1.72 -12.33 -4.28
N ALA A 74 -1.62 -13.49 -3.64
CA ALA A 74 -0.52 -14.44 -3.82
C ALA A 74 -0.33 -14.85 -5.29
N GLU A 75 -1.44 -14.98 -6.04
CA GLU A 75 -1.41 -15.28 -7.48
C GLU A 75 -0.66 -14.21 -8.29
N THR A 76 -0.59 -12.97 -7.83
CA THR A 76 0.19 -11.91 -8.50
C THR A 76 1.69 -12.17 -8.45
N TYR A 77 2.19 -12.85 -7.42
CA TYR A 77 3.58 -13.29 -7.32
C TYR A 77 3.81 -14.58 -8.12
N ALA A 78 2.88 -15.52 -8.02
CA ALA A 78 2.93 -16.75 -8.80
C ALA A 78 2.94 -16.48 -10.31
N LEU A 79 2.13 -15.54 -10.79
CA LEU A 79 2.14 -15.10 -12.19
C LEU A 79 3.49 -14.50 -12.59
N ALA A 80 4.10 -13.68 -11.72
CA ALA A 80 5.41 -13.06 -11.97
C ALA A 80 6.52 -14.12 -12.18
N LEU A 81 6.45 -15.23 -11.45
CA LEU A 81 7.37 -16.37 -11.62
C LEU A 81 7.07 -17.20 -12.87
N ARG A 82 5.78 -17.51 -13.13
CA ARG A 82 5.38 -18.33 -14.28
C ARG A 82 5.46 -17.61 -15.62
N ASN A 83 5.23 -16.31 -15.63
CA ASN A 83 5.30 -15.47 -16.83
C ASN A 83 5.96 -14.14 -16.49
N PRO A 84 7.30 -14.09 -16.42
CA PRO A 84 8.04 -12.88 -16.05
C PRO A 84 7.82 -11.69 -17.01
N GLU A 85 7.60 -11.96 -18.31
CA GLU A 85 7.33 -10.91 -19.29
C GLU A 85 6.04 -10.13 -18.92
N LEU A 86 5.01 -10.85 -18.49
CA LEU A 86 3.74 -10.26 -18.13
C LEU A 86 3.73 -9.73 -16.69
N GLY A 87 4.22 -10.52 -15.73
CA GLY A 87 4.11 -10.24 -14.30
C GLY A 87 5.21 -9.36 -13.71
N THR A 88 6.28 -9.08 -14.50
CA THR A 88 7.40 -8.24 -14.05
C THR A 88 7.68 -7.07 -14.98
N ALA A 89 8.43 -6.10 -14.50
CA ALA A 89 8.99 -5.01 -15.28
C ALA A 89 10.40 -4.68 -14.77
N VAL A 90 11.17 -3.90 -15.53
CA VAL A 90 12.45 -3.33 -15.08
C VAL A 90 12.15 -1.99 -14.42
N SER A 91 12.63 -1.80 -13.20
CA SER A 91 12.48 -0.52 -12.49
C SER A 91 13.28 0.58 -13.19
N PRO A 92 12.68 1.74 -13.49
CA PRO A 92 13.42 2.88 -14.04
C PRO A 92 14.39 3.51 -13.03
N TYR A 93 14.25 3.17 -11.74
CA TYR A 93 15.05 3.77 -10.66
C TYR A 93 16.24 2.92 -10.24
N THR A 94 16.12 1.59 -10.32
CA THR A 94 17.14 0.66 -9.85
C THR A 94 17.75 -0.20 -10.94
N GLY A 95 17.11 -0.31 -12.10
CA GLY A 95 17.46 -1.26 -13.16
C GLY A 95 17.14 -2.72 -12.82
N GLU A 96 16.62 -2.99 -11.64
CA GLU A 96 16.26 -4.34 -11.19
C GLU A 96 14.90 -4.79 -11.73
N ARG A 97 14.75 -6.13 -11.87
CA ARG A 97 13.46 -6.73 -12.21
C ARG A 97 12.56 -6.79 -10.99
N ILE A 98 11.41 -6.16 -11.08
CA ILE A 98 10.42 -6.02 -10.00
C ILE A 98 9.06 -6.58 -10.40
N ASN A 99 8.18 -6.83 -9.42
CA ASN A 99 6.78 -7.14 -9.70
C ASN A 99 6.11 -5.95 -10.40
N ARG A 100 5.38 -6.19 -11.50
CA ARG A 100 4.80 -5.12 -12.34
C ARG A 100 3.81 -4.22 -11.58
N PHE A 101 3.19 -4.70 -10.52
CA PHE A 101 2.33 -3.86 -9.66
C PHE A 101 3.08 -2.71 -8.96
N LEU A 102 4.41 -2.75 -8.92
CA LEU A 102 5.25 -1.71 -8.34
C LEU A 102 5.98 -0.87 -9.42
N HIS A 103 5.65 -1.09 -10.69
CA HIS A 103 6.26 -0.37 -11.80
C HIS A 103 5.56 0.96 -12.02
N VAL A 104 6.36 2.02 -12.17
CA VAL A 104 5.89 3.31 -12.67
C VAL A 104 5.99 3.28 -14.19
N ALA A 105 4.84 3.38 -14.85
CA ALA A 105 4.74 3.28 -16.31
C ALA A 105 5.43 4.48 -16.99
N GLY A 106 6.36 4.20 -17.88
CA GLY A 106 7.09 5.20 -18.66
C GLY A 106 6.69 5.21 -20.14
N SER A 107 5.82 4.28 -20.56
CA SER A 107 5.46 4.12 -21.97
C SER A 107 4.03 3.58 -22.15
N ALA A 108 3.47 3.76 -23.35
CA ALA A 108 2.20 3.14 -23.71
C ALA A 108 2.28 1.59 -23.66
N GLN A 109 3.45 1.02 -23.95
CA GLN A 109 3.65 -0.44 -23.87
C GLN A 109 3.56 -0.94 -22.43
N ASP A 110 4.03 -0.19 -21.44
CA ASP A 110 3.87 -0.54 -20.02
C ASP A 110 2.40 -0.63 -19.64
N LEU A 111 1.58 0.32 -20.08
CA LEU A 111 0.13 0.32 -19.85
C LEU A 111 -0.57 -0.86 -20.53
N VAL A 112 -0.16 -1.22 -21.75
CA VAL A 112 -0.68 -2.41 -22.46
C VAL A 112 -0.34 -3.68 -21.68
N LEU A 113 0.89 -3.84 -21.22
CA LEU A 113 1.31 -5.01 -20.44
C LEU A 113 0.63 -5.07 -19.06
N GLN A 114 0.43 -3.91 -18.44
CA GLN A 114 -0.32 -3.80 -17.18
C GLN A 114 -1.77 -4.28 -17.35
N ASN A 115 -2.46 -3.85 -18.39
CA ASN A 115 -3.81 -4.29 -18.69
C ASN A 115 -3.89 -5.80 -19.00
N LYS A 116 -2.95 -6.32 -19.80
CA LYS A 116 -2.87 -7.75 -20.09
C LYS A 116 -2.63 -8.57 -18.83
N MET A 117 -1.74 -8.11 -17.94
CA MET A 117 -1.47 -8.74 -16.64
C MET A 117 -2.73 -8.80 -15.78
N GLN A 118 -3.42 -7.67 -15.60
CA GLN A 118 -4.64 -7.59 -14.81
C GLN A 118 -5.75 -8.50 -15.37
N ARG A 119 -5.94 -8.47 -16.70
CA ARG A 119 -6.89 -9.37 -17.36
C ARG A 119 -6.56 -10.85 -17.09
N ARG A 120 -5.28 -11.21 -17.20
CA ARG A 120 -4.84 -12.58 -16.93
C ARG A 120 -5.08 -13.00 -15.48
N LEU A 121 -4.78 -12.13 -14.53
CA LEU A 121 -5.06 -12.37 -13.12
C LEU A 121 -6.54 -12.53 -12.85
N GLY A 122 -7.39 -11.67 -13.41
CA GLY A 122 -8.85 -11.83 -13.28
C GLY A 122 -9.36 -13.17 -13.81
N GLN A 123 -8.79 -13.66 -14.92
CA GLN A 123 -9.11 -14.99 -15.47
C GLN A 123 -8.64 -16.16 -14.56
N LEU A 124 -7.52 -15.98 -13.87
CA LEU A 124 -6.95 -17.01 -12.98
C LEU A 124 -7.64 -17.06 -11.63
N THR A 125 -8.00 -15.91 -11.09
CA THR A 125 -8.53 -15.83 -9.71
C THR A 125 -10.05 -15.78 -9.64
N GLY A 126 -10.72 -15.36 -10.72
CA GLY A 126 -12.17 -15.13 -10.72
C GLY A 126 -12.63 -14.03 -9.75
N THR A 127 -11.69 -13.26 -9.19
CA THR A 127 -11.95 -12.24 -8.17
C THR A 127 -10.96 -11.09 -8.24
N CYS A 128 -11.12 -10.10 -7.36
CA CYS A 128 -10.19 -8.99 -7.24
C CYS A 128 -8.88 -9.43 -6.56
N PHE A 129 -7.75 -9.15 -7.20
CA PHE A 129 -6.40 -9.39 -6.68
C PHE A 129 -5.84 -8.20 -5.87
N GLN A 130 -6.62 -7.14 -5.66
CA GLN A 130 -6.48 -6.07 -4.66
C GLN A 130 -5.19 -5.23 -4.74
N ARG A 131 -4.47 -5.25 -5.85
CA ARG A 131 -3.21 -4.48 -6.03
C ARG A 131 -3.34 -3.31 -6.99
N CYS A 132 -4.47 -3.19 -7.72
CA CYS A 132 -4.69 -2.15 -8.71
C CYS A 132 -4.64 -0.74 -8.10
N VAL A 133 -5.28 -0.53 -6.94
CA VAL A 133 -5.31 0.79 -6.28
C VAL A 133 -3.91 1.27 -5.90
N GLY A 134 -3.06 0.39 -5.34
CA GLY A 134 -1.67 0.74 -5.01
C GLY A 134 -0.85 1.08 -6.25
N MET A 135 -1.02 0.30 -7.33
CA MET A 135 -0.35 0.56 -8.61
C MET A 135 -0.79 1.90 -9.22
N ASP A 136 -2.09 2.21 -9.20
CA ASP A 136 -2.60 3.48 -9.72
C ASP A 136 -2.11 4.65 -8.86
N ALA A 137 -2.08 4.48 -7.54
CA ALA A 137 -1.60 5.50 -6.60
C ALA A 137 -0.12 5.86 -6.84
N ILE A 138 0.77 4.88 -7.02
CA ILE A 138 2.19 5.18 -7.29
C ILE A 138 2.38 5.89 -8.64
N ASN A 139 1.60 5.56 -9.66
CA ASN A 139 1.66 6.22 -10.96
C ASN A 139 1.13 7.67 -10.89
N ALA A 140 0.02 7.90 -10.16
CA ALA A 140 -0.51 9.24 -9.93
C ALA A 140 0.46 10.10 -9.10
N LEU A 141 0.99 9.56 -7.99
CA LEU A 141 1.92 10.26 -7.13
C LEU A 141 3.23 10.61 -7.82
N HIS A 142 3.70 9.78 -8.76
CA HIS A 142 4.87 10.09 -9.57
C HIS A 142 4.71 11.43 -10.31
N SER A 143 3.61 11.61 -11.01
CA SER A 143 3.35 12.84 -11.77
C SER A 143 3.06 14.03 -10.84
N VAL A 144 2.15 13.85 -9.88
CA VAL A 144 1.72 14.94 -9.00
C VAL A 144 2.86 15.49 -8.13
N THR A 145 3.71 14.62 -7.58
CA THR A 145 4.84 15.08 -6.76
C THR A 145 5.89 15.81 -7.58
N PHE A 146 6.11 15.40 -8.84
CA PHE A 146 6.99 16.09 -9.77
C PHE A 146 6.48 17.51 -10.09
N ASP A 147 5.20 17.63 -10.43
CA ASP A 147 4.58 18.91 -10.76
C ASP A 147 4.57 19.87 -9.53
N ILE A 148 4.31 19.35 -8.33
CA ILE A 148 4.34 20.14 -7.09
C ILE A 148 5.76 20.63 -6.81
N ASP A 149 6.77 19.80 -6.94
CA ASP A 149 8.16 20.22 -6.71
C ASP A 149 8.58 21.31 -7.71
N ALA A 150 8.17 21.16 -8.99
CA ALA A 150 8.43 22.17 -10.01
C ALA A 150 7.75 23.52 -9.72
N ALA A 151 6.51 23.49 -9.19
CA ALA A 151 5.72 24.69 -8.91
C ALA A 151 6.12 25.38 -7.59
N HIS A 152 6.55 24.64 -6.59
CA HIS A 152 6.69 25.12 -5.22
C HIS A 152 8.10 24.93 -4.62
N GLY A 153 9.05 24.34 -5.35
CA GLY A 153 10.42 24.13 -4.87
C GLY A 153 10.49 23.15 -3.69
N THR A 154 9.56 22.21 -3.59
CA THR A 154 9.53 21.20 -2.53
C THR A 154 10.41 19.99 -2.88
N GLY A 155 10.50 19.00 -2.00
CA GLY A 155 11.27 17.75 -2.21
C GLY A 155 10.37 16.51 -2.12
N TYR A 156 9.11 16.59 -2.53
CA TYR A 156 8.17 15.47 -2.44
C TYR A 156 8.48 14.35 -3.42
N HIS A 157 8.88 14.70 -4.63
CA HIS A 157 9.19 13.72 -5.66
C HIS A 157 10.37 12.84 -5.28
N ARG A 158 11.43 13.41 -4.72
CA ARG A 158 12.57 12.63 -4.21
C ARG A 158 12.14 11.64 -3.13
N ARG A 159 11.33 12.07 -2.16
CA ARG A 159 10.79 11.19 -1.12
C ARG A 159 9.90 10.08 -1.68
N PHE A 160 9.11 10.41 -2.69
CA PHE A 160 8.31 9.43 -3.42
C PHE A 160 9.19 8.37 -4.09
N ILE A 161 10.26 8.77 -4.81
CA ILE A 161 11.20 7.84 -5.45
C ILE A 161 11.85 6.92 -4.43
N ASP A 162 12.32 7.47 -3.29
CA ASP A 162 12.93 6.70 -2.22
C ASP A 162 11.94 5.67 -1.64
N PHE A 163 10.69 6.08 -1.39
CA PHE A 163 9.61 5.18 -0.95
C PHE A 163 9.35 4.04 -1.95
N VAL A 164 9.09 4.38 -3.22
CA VAL A 164 8.77 3.37 -4.26
C VAL A 164 9.93 2.40 -4.44
N THR A 165 11.18 2.89 -4.42
CA THR A 165 12.36 2.06 -4.53
C THR A 165 12.46 1.04 -3.38
N GLN A 166 12.15 1.45 -2.15
CA GLN A 166 12.10 0.55 -1.00
C GLN A 166 11.01 -0.52 -1.18
N MET A 167 9.81 -0.12 -1.60
CA MET A 167 8.69 -1.05 -1.86
C MET A 167 9.04 -2.05 -2.97
N GLN A 168 9.70 -1.60 -4.02
CA GLN A 168 10.17 -2.44 -5.14
C GLN A 168 11.18 -3.48 -4.67
N ARG A 169 12.18 -3.08 -3.88
CA ARG A 169 13.19 -3.98 -3.34
C ARG A 169 12.59 -5.00 -2.38
N ALA A 170 11.71 -4.57 -1.49
CA ALA A 170 11.02 -5.46 -0.57
C ALA A 170 10.00 -6.38 -1.25
N GLY A 171 9.48 -5.99 -2.41
CA GLY A 171 8.41 -6.71 -3.11
C GLY A 171 7.06 -6.59 -2.42
N PHE A 172 6.82 -5.50 -1.70
CA PHE A 172 5.63 -5.30 -0.87
C PHE A 172 4.35 -5.09 -1.69
N VAL A 173 3.21 -5.35 -1.07
CA VAL A 173 1.89 -4.98 -1.57
C VAL A 173 1.54 -3.60 -1.02
N ILE A 174 1.36 -2.63 -1.92
CA ILE A 174 0.88 -1.30 -1.55
C ILE A 174 -0.65 -1.32 -1.61
N GLY A 175 -1.28 -1.01 -0.49
CA GLY A 175 -2.72 -0.78 -0.40
C GLY A 175 -3.07 0.69 -0.64
N GLY A 176 -4.34 0.96 -0.97
CA GLY A 176 -4.84 2.31 -1.12
C GLY A 176 -6.16 2.48 -0.38
N ALA A 177 -6.19 3.37 0.60
CA ALA A 177 -7.36 3.67 1.41
C ALA A 177 -8.01 4.97 0.94
N MET A 178 -8.96 4.88 0.00
CA MET A 178 -9.56 6.05 -0.65
C MET A 178 -10.87 6.51 0.01
N THR A 179 -11.79 5.58 0.25
CA THR A 179 -13.15 5.92 0.69
C THR A 179 -13.19 6.28 2.17
N ASP A 180 -13.78 7.42 2.48
CA ASP A 180 -13.99 7.86 3.86
C ASP A 180 -15.21 7.19 4.51
N ALA A 181 -15.18 7.10 5.83
CA ALA A 181 -16.35 6.76 6.62
C ALA A 181 -17.45 7.82 6.41
N LYS A 182 -18.72 7.41 6.60
CA LYS A 182 -19.84 8.34 6.48
C LYS A 182 -20.03 9.10 7.78
N GLY A 183 -19.63 10.38 7.77
CA GLY A 183 -19.95 11.33 8.82
C GLY A 183 -21.22 12.13 8.51
N ASP A 184 -21.43 13.20 9.28
CA ASP A 184 -22.47 14.21 9.02
C ASP A 184 -22.08 15.03 7.80
N ARG A 185 -22.77 14.81 6.67
CA ARG A 185 -22.46 15.46 5.40
C ARG A 185 -22.78 16.95 5.34
N SER A 186 -23.52 17.46 6.34
CA SER A 186 -23.79 18.90 6.48
C SER A 186 -22.64 19.68 7.11
N LYS A 187 -21.62 18.98 7.61
CA LYS A 187 -20.47 19.52 8.32
C LYS A 187 -19.17 19.25 7.61
N ALA A 188 -18.22 20.18 7.77
CA ALA A 188 -16.85 19.97 7.31
C ALA A 188 -16.15 18.85 8.12
N PRO A 189 -15.06 18.23 7.59
CA PRO A 189 -14.36 17.15 8.29
C PRO A 189 -13.91 17.49 9.72
N HIS A 190 -13.51 18.73 9.99
CA HIS A 190 -13.07 19.18 11.31
C HIS A 190 -14.21 19.56 12.27
N GLU A 191 -15.46 19.59 11.78
CA GLU A 191 -16.66 19.91 12.56
C GLU A 191 -17.46 18.68 12.99
N GLN A 192 -16.97 17.49 12.67
CA GLN A 192 -17.63 16.25 13.04
C GLN A 192 -17.67 16.07 14.57
N ALA A 193 -18.72 15.48 15.09
CA ALA A 193 -18.86 15.20 16.53
C ALA A 193 -17.75 14.27 17.04
N ASP A 194 -17.33 13.30 16.22
CA ASP A 194 -16.15 12.48 16.45
C ASP A 194 -15.03 12.95 15.51
N PRO A 195 -13.90 13.47 16.02
CA PRO A 195 -12.79 13.94 15.21
C PRO A 195 -12.13 12.85 14.38
N ASP A 196 -12.29 11.58 14.76
CA ASP A 196 -11.67 10.44 14.08
C ASP A 196 -12.55 9.83 12.97
N VAL A 197 -13.69 10.43 12.62
CA VAL A 197 -14.51 9.99 11.48
C VAL A 197 -13.74 10.09 10.17
N PHE A 198 -12.92 11.13 9.99
CA PHE A 198 -12.07 11.31 8.82
C PHE A 198 -10.59 11.22 9.20
N VAL A 199 -9.77 10.73 8.26
CA VAL A 199 -8.31 10.69 8.48
C VAL A 199 -7.76 12.11 8.56
N HIS A 200 -7.04 12.38 9.65
CA HIS A 200 -6.42 13.69 9.91
C HIS A 200 -5.06 13.54 10.60
N VAL A 201 -4.28 14.61 10.59
CA VAL A 201 -3.03 14.69 11.36
C VAL A 201 -3.38 15.01 12.82
N SER A 202 -3.24 14.00 13.68
CA SER A 202 -3.52 14.14 15.12
C SER A 202 -2.38 14.79 15.91
N ARG A 203 -1.14 14.62 15.45
CA ARG A 203 0.06 15.18 16.07
C ARG A 203 1.17 15.36 15.04
N ARG A 204 1.98 16.42 15.23
CA ARG A 204 3.23 16.66 14.49
C ARG A 204 4.41 16.61 15.45
N THR A 205 5.53 16.06 15.01
CA THR A 205 6.81 16.04 15.73
C THR A 205 7.93 16.35 14.75
N ASP A 206 9.14 16.54 15.25
CA ASP A 206 10.33 16.73 14.41
C ASP A 206 10.65 15.46 13.60
N GLU A 207 10.17 14.28 14.04
CA GLU A 207 10.36 13.00 13.36
C GLU A 207 9.28 12.72 12.31
N GLY A 208 8.11 13.38 12.35
CA GLY A 208 7.04 13.14 11.40
C GLY A 208 5.65 13.54 11.88
N VAL A 209 4.64 12.93 11.25
CA VAL A 209 3.23 13.15 11.57
C VAL A 209 2.56 11.86 12.03
N TYR A 210 1.68 12.00 13.01
CA TYR A 210 0.76 10.95 13.43
C TYR A 210 -0.58 11.18 12.77
N ILE A 211 -1.12 10.16 12.13
CA ILE A 211 -2.44 10.22 11.51
C ILE A 211 -3.41 9.32 12.28
N ARG A 212 -4.66 9.79 12.42
CA ARG A 212 -5.78 9.04 12.99
C ARG A 212 -6.99 9.20 12.10
N GLY A 213 -7.96 8.33 12.28
CA GLY A 213 -9.23 8.39 11.58
C GLY A 213 -9.65 7.07 10.97
N ALA A 214 -10.83 7.07 10.33
CA ALA A 214 -11.42 5.90 9.72
C ALA A 214 -11.40 5.98 8.19
N LYS A 215 -11.22 4.83 7.56
CA LYS A 215 -11.49 4.60 6.14
C LYS A 215 -12.47 3.44 6.00
N ALA A 216 -13.33 3.46 4.98
CA ALA A 216 -14.35 2.46 4.74
C ALA A 216 -14.17 1.80 3.38
N HIS A 217 -14.66 0.55 3.25
CA HIS A 217 -14.61 -0.23 2.02
C HIS A 217 -13.19 -0.44 1.46
N GLN A 218 -12.22 -0.66 2.36
CA GLN A 218 -10.82 -0.86 1.98
C GLN A 218 -10.55 -2.33 1.67
N THR A 219 -10.89 -2.74 0.46
CA THR A 219 -10.57 -4.08 -0.02
C THR A 219 -9.06 -4.31 0.04
N GLY A 220 -8.65 -5.39 0.71
CA GLY A 220 -7.25 -5.78 0.82
C GLY A 220 -6.43 -5.06 1.87
N CYS A 221 -7.03 -4.31 2.79
CA CYS A 221 -6.28 -3.64 3.86
C CYS A 221 -5.45 -4.60 4.72
N ILE A 222 -5.95 -5.82 4.97
CA ILE A 222 -5.22 -6.86 5.68
C ILE A 222 -4.19 -7.59 4.81
N ASN A 223 -4.23 -7.42 3.50
CA ASN A 223 -3.38 -8.08 2.51
C ASN A 223 -2.22 -7.18 2.03
N SER A 224 -2.13 -5.95 2.55
CA SER A 224 -1.07 -4.97 2.21
C SER A 224 -0.03 -4.89 3.32
N HIS A 225 1.16 -4.41 2.99
CA HIS A 225 2.27 -4.21 3.93
C HIS A 225 2.34 -2.78 4.45
#